data_78c2fc9c8811d9728ef20e374f345ab5
#
_entry.id   78c2fc9c8811d9728ef20e374f345ab5
#
_cell.length_a   1.000
_cell.length_b   1.000
_cell.length_c   1.000
_cell.angle_alpha   90.00
_cell.angle_beta   90.00
_cell.angle_gamma   90.00
#
_symmetry.space_group_name_H-M   'P 1'
#
loop_
_entity.id
_entity.type
_entity.pdbx_description
1 polymer ?
#
loop_
_entity_poly.entity_id
_entity_poly.type
_entity_poly.pdbx_seq_one_letter_code
_entity_poly.pdbx_strand_id
1 'polypeptide(L)'
;MRPAHVCLAVLVAAVWGVNFVVIEVGLDHFPPLLFSALRFLVAALPAVFFVGRPKVAWKWIVGVGLVLGVAKFGLLFIGMDAGMPAGLSSLVLQVQAVFTGVFAFLALGERPGRVRVAGMVIALGGIAVAAVDEGGTGPLTAFALLMGAAACWGVSNVLTRKASPPDSLNFMVWVSTVPVLPLLALSLLFEGPSRDLAALRSLDWQGAGIIVYVAWVTTVFGFGAWGYLLRRHPASTVAPFSLLVPVFGMSSAALALGESVSGLRWCAAALLVGGVALASLGGVGVGARLVRRSGSPGVTGVHGRGPAVPEAAPHPRTSASRTPSTATPPSSPR
;
A
#
# COMPACT_ATOMS: atom_id res chain seq x y z
N MET A 1 -12.80 -13.92 -5.67
CA MET A 1 -12.42 -14.00 -4.21
C MET A 1 -13.47 -14.82 -3.47
N ARG A 2 -13.08 -15.49 -2.36
CA ARG A 2 -14.06 -16.09 -1.43
C ARG A 2 -14.82 -14.98 -0.71
N PRO A 3 -16.11 -15.15 -0.33
CA PRO A 3 -16.87 -14.11 0.36
C PRO A 3 -16.16 -13.53 1.59
N ALA A 4 -15.53 -14.39 2.42
CA ALA A 4 -14.76 -13.95 3.57
C ALA A 4 -13.59 -12.99 3.22
N HIS A 5 -12.94 -13.18 2.07
CA HIS A 5 -11.87 -12.29 1.62
C HIS A 5 -12.41 -10.95 1.07
N VAL A 6 -13.62 -10.96 0.51
CA VAL A 6 -14.33 -9.72 0.12
C VAL A 6 -14.70 -8.94 1.38
N CYS A 7 -15.32 -9.60 2.37
CA CYS A 7 -15.63 -8.96 3.66
C CYS A 7 -14.38 -8.38 4.34
N LEU A 8 -13.26 -9.12 4.32
CA LEU A 8 -12.00 -8.62 4.90
C LEU A 8 -11.48 -7.39 4.15
N ALA A 9 -11.55 -7.37 2.81
CA ALA A 9 -11.13 -6.20 2.02
C ALA A 9 -11.99 -4.96 2.29
N VAL A 10 -13.32 -5.15 2.40
CA VAL A 10 -14.26 -4.08 2.75
C VAL A 10 -14.00 -3.60 4.18
N LEU A 11 -13.78 -4.52 5.13
CA LEU A 11 -13.46 -4.17 6.52
C LEU A 11 -12.18 -3.32 6.61
N VAL A 12 -11.12 -3.69 5.89
CA VAL A 12 -9.88 -2.89 5.85
C VAL A 12 -10.14 -1.50 5.28
N ALA A 13 -10.92 -1.40 4.20
CA ALA A 13 -11.29 -0.10 3.64
C ALA A 13 -12.13 0.75 4.63
N ALA A 14 -13.05 0.13 5.36
CA ALA A 14 -13.83 0.81 6.40
C ALA A 14 -12.93 1.28 7.55
N VAL A 15 -12.04 0.42 8.05
CA VAL A 15 -11.06 0.78 9.10
C VAL A 15 -10.20 1.96 8.66
N TRP A 16 -9.71 1.97 7.43
CA TRP A 16 -8.90 3.07 6.91
C TRP A 16 -9.71 4.35 6.63
N GLY A 17 -11.00 4.22 6.26
CA GLY A 17 -11.89 5.37 6.11
C GLY A 17 -12.21 6.02 7.46
N VAL A 18 -12.68 5.25 8.44
CA VAL A 18 -12.97 5.72 9.80
C VAL A 18 -11.72 6.31 10.49
N ASN A 19 -10.51 5.84 10.10
CA ASN A 19 -9.27 6.36 10.67
C ASN A 19 -9.11 7.88 10.52
N PHE A 20 -9.69 8.52 9.51
CA PHE A 20 -9.62 9.98 9.35
C PHE A 20 -10.39 10.70 10.46
N VAL A 21 -11.56 10.19 10.85
CA VAL A 21 -12.31 10.68 12.00
C VAL A 21 -11.51 10.49 13.30
N VAL A 22 -10.89 9.33 13.48
CA VAL A 22 -10.07 9.06 14.67
C VAL A 22 -8.83 9.96 14.72
N ILE A 23 -8.23 10.28 13.57
CA ILE A 23 -7.12 11.25 13.50
C ILE A 23 -7.62 12.64 13.90
N GLU A 24 -8.76 13.10 13.38
CA GLU A 24 -9.34 14.40 13.69
C GLU A 24 -9.55 14.56 15.21
N VAL A 25 -10.27 13.60 15.82
CA VAL A 25 -10.46 13.59 17.27
C VAL A 25 -9.13 13.47 18.05
N GLY A 26 -8.14 12.78 17.48
CA GLY A 26 -6.82 12.64 18.10
C GLY A 26 -6.01 13.94 18.09
N LEU A 27 -6.22 14.81 17.11
CA LEU A 27 -5.58 16.12 17.02
C LEU A 27 -6.06 17.11 18.09
N ASP A 28 -7.23 16.87 18.68
CA ASP A 28 -7.68 17.60 19.88
C ASP A 28 -6.88 17.23 21.15
N HIS A 29 -6.25 16.04 21.17
CA HIS A 29 -5.51 15.51 22.31
C HIS A 29 -3.99 15.67 22.16
N PHE A 30 -3.48 15.62 20.93
CA PHE A 30 -2.04 15.56 20.66
C PHE A 30 -1.62 16.54 19.57
N PRO A 31 -0.43 17.18 19.72
CA PRO A 31 0.23 17.85 18.60
C PRO A 31 0.44 16.89 17.41
N PRO A 32 0.26 17.35 16.16
CA PRO A 32 0.25 16.50 14.97
C PRO A 32 1.48 15.60 14.78
N LEU A 33 2.68 16.13 14.98
CA LEU A 33 3.92 15.37 14.81
C LEU A 33 4.15 14.39 15.95
N LEU A 34 3.84 14.81 17.20
CA LEU A 34 3.86 13.90 18.35
C LEU A 34 2.88 12.75 18.14
N PHE A 35 1.65 13.04 17.73
CA PHE A 35 0.64 12.01 17.46
C PHE A 35 1.10 11.02 16.39
N SER A 36 1.65 11.53 15.29
CA SER A 36 2.22 10.67 14.25
C SER A 36 3.39 9.82 14.76
N ALA A 37 4.26 10.38 15.61
CA ALA A 37 5.36 9.63 16.24
C ALA A 37 4.85 8.52 17.15
N LEU A 38 3.89 8.82 18.04
CA LEU A 38 3.27 7.85 18.95
C LEU A 38 2.58 6.71 18.20
N ARG A 39 1.87 7.02 17.11
CA ARG A 39 1.29 6.02 16.22
C ARG A 39 2.32 4.98 15.77
N PHE A 40 3.47 5.45 15.24
CA PHE A 40 4.52 4.57 14.75
C PHE A 40 5.26 3.87 15.87
N LEU A 41 5.50 4.54 16.98
CA LEU A 41 6.13 3.96 18.18
C LEU A 41 5.33 2.76 18.69
N VAL A 42 4.03 2.94 18.91
CA VAL A 42 3.13 1.91 19.46
C VAL A 42 2.87 0.79 18.43
N ALA A 43 2.88 1.10 17.13
CA ALA A 43 2.75 0.09 16.10
C ALA A 43 4.03 -0.76 15.93
N ALA A 44 5.20 -0.12 16.00
CA ALA A 44 6.47 -0.77 15.72
C ALA A 44 7.03 -1.55 16.92
N LEU A 45 6.99 -0.96 18.12
CA LEU A 45 7.69 -1.49 19.29
C LEU A 45 7.33 -2.94 19.65
N PRO A 46 6.05 -3.32 19.80
CA PRO A 46 5.75 -4.72 20.06
C PRO A 46 6.03 -5.60 18.86
N ALA A 47 5.65 -5.15 17.66
CA ALA A 47 5.67 -5.97 16.45
C ALA A 47 7.10 -6.32 15.99
N VAL A 48 8.08 -5.43 16.19
CA VAL A 48 9.47 -5.65 15.76
C VAL A 48 10.12 -6.85 16.43
N PHE A 49 9.71 -7.19 17.66
CA PHE A 49 10.24 -8.35 18.39
C PHE A 49 9.72 -9.68 17.84
N PHE A 50 8.61 -9.68 17.10
CA PHE A 50 7.96 -10.88 16.59
C PHE A 50 8.20 -11.14 15.10
N VAL A 51 8.62 -10.14 14.32
CA VAL A 51 8.72 -10.29 12.85
C VAL A 51 10.10 -10.72 12.33
N GLY A 52 11.09 -10.87 13.19
CA GLY A 52 12.46 -11.23 12.80
C GLY A 52 13.17 -10.13 11.97
N ARG A 53 14.39 -10.43 11.50
CA ARG A 53 15.20 -9.46 10.74
C ARG A 53 14.58 -9.10 9.40
N PRO A 54 14.79 -7.86 8.90
CA PRO A 54 14.27 -7.46 7.59
C PRO A 54 14.95 -8.26 6.47
N LYS A 55 14.12 -8.70 5.52
CA LYS A 55 14.59 -9.45 4.33
C LYS A 55 14.84 -8.53 3.12
N VAL A 56 14.97 -7.23 3.37
CA VAL A 56 15.14 -6.17 2.38
C VAL A 56 16.30 -5.28 2.81
N ALA A 57 17.04 -4.73 1.84
CA ALA A 57 18.15 -3.82 2.15
C ALA A 57 17.68 -2.57 2.90
N TRP A 58 18.42 -2.16 3.93
CA TRP A 58 18.10 -1.03 4.80
C TRP A 58 17.80 0.29 4.08
N LYS A 59 18.46 0.55 2.95
CA LYS A 59 18.20 1.73 2.12
C LYS A 59 16.72 1.87 1.71
N TRP A 60 16.04 0.74 1.45
CA TRP A 60 14.62 0.74 1.10
C TRP A 60 13.73 0.94 2.32
N ILE A 61 14.09 0.34 3.45
CA ILE A 61 13.37 0.50 4.72
C ILE A 61 13.43 1.96 5.16
N VAL A 62 14.64 2.54 5.18
CA VAL A 62 14.84 3.95 5.55
C VAL A 62 14.17 4.88 4.53
N GLY A 63 14.36 4.64 3.22
CA GLY A 63 13.75 5.47 2.17
C GLY A 63 12.23 5.49 2.24
N VAL A 64 11.58 4.32 2.36
CA VAL A 64 10.13 4.24 2.49
C VAL A 64 9.68 4.81 3.85
N GLY A 65 10.40 4.52 4.94
CA GLY A 65 10.08 5.02 6.27
C GLY A 65 10.11 6.55 6.36
N LEU A 66 11.11 7.19 5.75
CA LEU A 66 11.18 8.66 5.71
C LEU A 66 10.07 9.25 4.82
N VAL A 67 9.86 8.71 3.63
CA VAL A 67 8.88 9.28 2.70
C VAL A 67 7.44 8.99 3.16
N LEU A 68 7.14 7.74 3.52
CA LEU A 68 5.80 7.35 3.95
C LEU A 68 5.53 7.77 5.40
N GLY A 69 6.46 7.46 6.30
CA GLY A 69 6.27 7.66 7.73
C GLY A 69 6.43 9.13 8.15
N VAL A 70 7.54 9.76 7.78
CA VAL A 70 7.79 11.15 8.20
C VAL A 70 7.06 12.13 7.29
N ALA A 71 7.36 12.13 5.97
CA ALA A 71 6.83 13.15 5.09
C ALA A 71 5.32 12.99 4.89
N LYS A 72 4.84 11.82 4.44
CA LYS A 72 3.40 11.63 4.14
C LYS A 72 2.52 11.80 5.38
N PHE A 73 2.85 11.12 6.49
CA PHE A 73 1.99 11.21 7.68
C PHE A 73 2.18 12.52 8.43
N GLY A 74 3.38 13.09 8.47
CA GLY A 74 3.60 14.44 9.02
C GLY A 74 2.77 15.48 8.28
N LEU A 75 2.84 15.53 6.95
CA LEU A 75 2.05 16.44 6.13
C LEU A 75 0.54 16.21 6.28
N LEU A 76 0.09 14.95 6.36
CA LEU A 76 -1.31 14.62 6.56
C LEU A 76 -1.82 15.15 7.90
N PHE A 77 -1.12 14.87 8.99
CA PHE A 77 -1.57 15.26 10.34
C PHE A 77 -1.52 16.79 10.51
N ILE A 78 -0.43 17.44 10.05
CA ILE A 78 -0.35 18.91 10.04
C ILE A 78 -1.45 19.53 9.16
N GLY A 79 -1.75 18.93 8.01
CA GLY A 79 -2.80 19.42 7.12
C GLY A 79 -4.20 19.31 7.72
N MET A 80 -4.48 18.23 8.46
CA MET A 80 -5.75 18.08 9.18
C MET A 80 -5.82 19.04 10.38
N ASP A 81 -4.77 19.18 11.17
CA ASP A 81 -4.66 20.18 12.26
C ASP A 81 -4.82 21.63 11.75
N ALA A 82 -4.35 21.90 10.54
CA ALA A 82 -4.52 23.19 9.87
C ALA A 82 -5.94 23.43 9.31
N GLY A 83 -6.89 22.54 9.62
CA GLY A 83 -8.32 22.70 9.31
C GLY A 83 -8.81 21.96 8.07
N MET A 84 -8.07 20.95 7.58
CA MET A 84 -8.59 20.09 6.51
C MET A 84 -9.59 19.07 7.06
N PRO A 85 -10.88 19.11 6.66
CA PRO A 85 -11.90 18.20 7.20
C PRO A 85 -11.57 16.72 6.98
N ALA A 86 -11.93 15.85 7.93
CA ALA A 86 -11.61 14.42 7.89
C ALA A 86 -12.16 13.72 6.63
N GLY A 87 -13.42 14.01 6.28
CA GLY A 87 -14.05 13.46 5.08
C GLY A 87 -13.32 13.87 3.80
N LEU A 88 -13.00 15.16 3.65
CA LEU A 88 -12.28 15.67 2.49
C LEU A 88 -10.83 15.18 2.45
N SER A 89 -10.16 15.05 3.60
CA SER A 89 -8.82 14.45 3.73
C SER A 89 -8.77 13.03 3.18
N SER A 90 -9.80 12.22 3.47
CA SER A 90 -9.92 10.86 2.97
C SER A 90 -10.04 10.81 1.44
N LEU A 91 -10.71 11.79 0.85
CA LEU A 91 -10.90 11.93 -0.59
C LEU A 91 -9.62 12.42 -1.28
N VAL A 92 -9.05 13.54 -0.84
CA VAL A 92 -7.87 14.17 -1.45
C VAL A 92 -6.67 13.22 -1.44
N LEU A 93 -6.49 12.47 -0.36
CA LEU A 93 -5.37 11.54 -0.24
C LEU A 93 -5.39 10.42 -1.30
N GLN A 94 -6.54 10.12 -1.90
CA GLN A 94 -6.65 9.12 -2.97
C GLN A 94 -6.00 9.55 -4.29
N VAL A 95 -5.70 10.84 -4.47
CA VAL A 95 -4.93 11.31 -5.63
C VAL A 95 -3.52 10.70 -5.67
N GLN A 96 -3.07 10.08 -4.56
CA GLN A 96 -1.85 9.29 -4.51
C GLN A 96 -1.77 8.24 -5.65
N ALA A 97 -2.92 7.74 -6.11
CA ALA A 97 -2.96 6.78 -7.21
C ALA A 97 -2.48 7.41 -8.54
N VAL A 98 -2.84 8.67 -8.77
CA VAL A 98 -2.38 9.46 -9.92
C VAL A 98 -0.88 9.73 -9.79
N PHE A 99 -0.42 10.23 -8.63
CA PHE A 99 1.00 10.46 -8.37
C PHE A 99 1.83 9.17 -8.51
N THR A 100 1.32 8.04 -7.99
CA THR A 100 1.97 6.75 -8.17
C THR A 100 2.15 6.41 -9.66
N GLY A 101 1.12 6.66 -10.47
CA GLY A 101 1.18 6.46 -11.92
C GLY A 101 2.22 7.35 -12.62
N VAL A 102 2.25 8.63 -12.27
CA VAL A 102 3.23 9.61 -12.80
C VAL A 102 4.65 9.22 -12.39
N PHE A 103 4.88 8.94 -11.11
CA PHE A 103 6.22 8.57 -10.63
C PHE A 103 6.68 7.20 -11.14
N ALA A 104 5.77 6.26 -11.36
CA ALA A 104 6.10 4.99 -12.01
C ALA A 104 6.52 5.19 -13.47
N PHE A 105 5.86 6.10 -14.20
CA PHE A 105 6.30 6.49 -15.54
C PHE A 105 7.71 7.08 -15.52
N LEU A 106 7.96 8.06 -14.64
CA LEU A 106 9.24 8.76 -14.56
C LEU A 106 10.39 7.88 -14.06
N ALA A 107 10.15 7.06 -13.03
CA ALA A 107 11.20 6.30 -12.34
C ALA A 107 11.39 4.86 -12.82
N LEU A 108 10.38 4.28 -13.47
CA LEU A 108 10.36 2.89 -13.95
C LEU A 108 10.22 2.81 -15.48
N GLY A 109 10.03 3.94 -16.18
CA GLY A 109 9.82 3.97 -17.62
C GLY A 109 8.50 3.35 -18.08
N GLU A 110 7.54 3.15 -17.17
CA GLU A 110 6.24 2.57 -17.49
C GLU A 110 5.39 3.54 -18.30
N ARG A 111 5.16 3.28 -19.57
CA ARG A 111 4.28 4.12 -20.40
C ARG A 111 2.81 3.83 -20.13
N PRO A 112 2.04 4.76 -19.55
CA PRO A 112 0.63 4.55 -19.30
C PRO A 112 -0.14 4.49 -20.61
N GLY A 113 -1.02 3.48 -20.76
CA GLY A 113 -1.93 3.40 -21.90
C GLY A 113 -2.98 4.52 -21.86
N ARG A 114 -3.64 4.79 -23.00
CA ARG A 114 -4.63 5.86 -23.14
C ARG A 114 -5.74 5.81 -22.09
N VAL A 115 -6.24 4.62 -21.77
CA VAL A 115 -7.29 4.40 -20.75
C VAL A 115 -6.79 4.82 -19.36
N ARG A 116 -5.53 4.49 -19.01
CA ARG A 116 -4.91 4.90 -17.76
C ARG A 116 -4.77 6.43 -17.67
N VAL A 117 -4.33 7.07 -18.75
CA VAL A 117 -4.22 8.54 -18.81
C VAL A 117 -5.61 9.19 -18.68
N ALA A 118 -6.62 8.70 -19.39
CA ALA A 118 -7.99 9.21 -19.26
C ALA A 118 -8.51 9.10 -17.83
N GLY A 119 -8.30 7.94 -17.17
CA GLY A 119 -8.67 7.75 -15.78
C GLY A 119 -7.96 8.73 -14.83
N MET A 120 -6.67 9.00 -15.05
CA MET A 120 -5.91 9.98 -14.25
C MET A 120 -6.44 11.41 -14.44
N VAL A 121 -6.81 11.80 -15.66
CA VAL A 121 -7.40 13.11 -15.96
C VAL A 121 -8.76 13.27 -15.28
N ILE A 122 -9.61 12.24 -15.34
CA ILE A 122 -10.92 12.23 -14.66
C ILE A 122 -10.73 12.34 -13.13
N ALA A 123 -9.78 11.62 -12.56
CA ALA A 123 -9.46 11.70 -11.14
C ALA A 123 -8.99 13.10 -10.71
N LEU A 124 -8.14 13.74 -11.51
CA LEU A 124 -7.73 15.12 -11.28
C LEU A 124 -8.89 16.11 -11.40
N GLY A 125 -9.82 15.88 -12.35
CA GLY A 125 -11.07 16.65 -12.43
C GLY A 125 -11.90 16.54 -11.15
N GLY A 126 -11.99 15.35 -10.54
CA GLY A 126 -12.63 15.15 -9.25
C GLY A 126 -11.98 15.97 -8.12
N ILE A 127 -10.65 16.02 -8.09
CA ILE A 127 -9.92 16.87 -7.12
C ILE A 127 -10.18 18.36 -7.36
N ALA A 128 -10.23 18.79 -8.59
CA ALA A 128 -10.55 20.19 -8.92
C ALA A 128 -11.96 20.55 -8.44
N VAL A 129 -12.95 19.67 -8.63
CA VAL A 129 -14.32 19.84 -8.10
C VAL A 129 -14.32 19.90 -6.58
N ALA A 130 -13.55 19.04 -5.90
CA ALA A 130 -13.43 19.05 -4.43
C ALA A 130 -12.81 20.37 -3.93
N ALA A 131 -11.79 20.90 -4.62
CA ALA A 131 -11.16 22.17 -4.28
C ALA A 131 -12.10 23.37 -4.47
N VAL A 132 -12.97 23.34 -5.49
CA VAL A 132 -13.99 24.37 -5.72
C VAL A 132 -15.08 24.31 -4.64
N ASP A 133 -15.50 23.11 -4.24
CA ASP A 133 -16.52 22.92 -3.19
C ASP A 133 -16.07 23.46 -1.83
N GLU A 134 -14.77 23.37 -1.52
CA GLU A 134 -14.20 23.99 -0.31
C GLU A 134 -14.28 25.53 -0.33
N GLY A 135 -14.69 26.10 -1.47
CA GLY A 135 -15.08 27.50 -1.61
C GLY A 135 -13.94 28.52 -1.51
N GLY A 136 -12.68 28.06 -1.59
CA GLY A 136 -11.51 28.94 -1.41
C GLY A 136 -11.42 29.58 -0.01
N THR A 137 -12.31 29.21 0.90
CA THR A 137 -12.37 29.69 2.29
C THR A 137 -11.66 28.72 3.26
N GLY A 138 -11.49 27.45 2.86
CA GLY A 138 -10.64 26.51 3.58
C GLY A 138 -9.17 26.90 3.41
N PRO A 139 -8.28 26.56 4.37
CA PRO A 139 -6.89 26.93 4.30
C PRO A 139 -6.24 26.22 3.08
N LEU A 140 -5.98 26.98 2.02
CA LEU A 140 -5.30 26.49 0.82
C LEU A 140 -3.98 25.78 1.18
N THR A 141 -3.36 26.20 2.29
CA THR A 141 -2.19 25.58 2.88
C THR A 141 -2.47 24.15 3.33
N ALA A 142 -3.61 23.89 4.00
CA ALA A 142 -4.01 22.54 4.45
C ALA A 142 -4.25 21.62 3.26
N PHE A 143 -4.93 22.11 2.22
CA PHE A 143 -5.13 21.38 0.97
C PHE A 143 -3.79 21.03 0.30
N ALA A 144 -2.87 22.02 0.20
CA ALA A 144 -1.54 21.81 -0.38
C ALA A 144 -0.71 20.79 0.42
N LEU A 145 -0.82 20.78 1.75
CA LEU A 145 -0.17 19.79 2.62
C LEU A 145 -0.68 18.38 2.34
N LEU A 146 -2.00 18.20 2.17
CA LEU A 146 -2.57 16.91 1.81
C LEU A 146 -2.18 16.46 0.40
N MET A 147 -2.10 17.38 -0.56
CA MET A 147 -1.57 17.09 -1.90
C MET A 147 -0.11 16.63 -1.84
N GLY A 148 0.70 17.29 -1.01
CA GLY A 148 2.07 16.86 -0.71
C GLY A 148 2.12 15.48 -0.06
N ALA A 149 1.25 15.21 0.91
CA ALA A 149 1.11 13.90 1.53
C ALA A 149 0.78 12.80 0.51
N ALA A 150 -0.17 13.07 -0.39
CA ALA A 150 -0.55 12.16 -1.47
C ALA A 150 0.62 11.92 -2.46
N ALA A 151 1.39 12.95 -2.79
CA ALA A 151 2.58 12.82 -3.64
C ALA A 151 3.66 11.96 -2.94
N CYS A 152 3.95 12.21 -1.66
CA CYS A 152 4.86 11.38 -0.86
C CYS A 152 4.39 9.92 -0.82
N TRP A 153 3.11 9.68 -0.68
CA TRP A 153 2.57 8.32 -0.75
C TRP A 153 2.83 7.69 -2.13
N GLY A 154 2.62 8.43 -3.22
CA GLY A 154 2.94 8.00 -4.58
C GLY A 154 4.42 7.60 -4.73
N VAL A 155 5.34 8.42 -4.21
CA VAL A 155 6.79 8.09 -4.18
C VAL A 155 7.05 6.81 -3.38
N SER A 156 6.46 6.69 -2.18
CA SER A 156 6.66 5.52 -1.31
C SER A 156 6.17 4.23 -1.97
N ASN A 157 5.08 4.28 -2.74
CA ASN A 157 4.58 3.15 -3.52
C ASN A 157 5.61 2.70 -4.59
N VAL A 158 6.25 3.63 -5.28
CA VAL A 158 7.30 3.33 -6.27
C VAL A 158 8.55 2.75 -5.58
N LEU A 159 8.97 3.32 -4.44
CA LEU A 159 10.08 2.79 -3.65
C LEU A 159 9.79 1.37 -3.14
N THR A 160 8.58 1.12 -2.62
CA THR A 160 8.15 -0.20 -2.16
C THR A 160 8.14 -1.23 -3.31
N ARG A 161 7.70 -0.83 -4.50
CA ARG A 161 7.78 -1.68 -5.70
C ARG A 161 9.22 -2.01 -6.09
N LYS A 162 10.15 -1.04 -6.02
CA LYS A 162 11.58 -1.28 -6.26
C LYS A 162 12.20 -2.18 -5.19
N ALA A 163 11.77 -2.05 -3.94
CA ALA A 163 12.22 -2.88 -2.83
C ALA A 163 11.79 -4.35 -2.96
N SER A 164 10.64 -4.60 -3.61
CA SER A 164 10.05 -5.94 -3.83
C SER A 164 10.10 -6.84 -2.59
N PRO A 165 9.53 -6.41 -1.45
CA PRO A 165 9.65 -7.14 -0.19
C PRO A 165 9.01 -8.52 -0.28
N PRO A 166 9.71 -9.61 0.11
CA PRO A 166 9.15 -10.97 0.09
C PRO A 166 8.06 -11.14 1.16
N ASP A 167 8.11 -10.36 2.23
CA ASP A 167 7.11 -10.31 3.29
C ASP A 167 6.72 -8.86 3.56
N SER A 168 5.49 -8.52 3.16
CA SER A 168 4.97 -7.15 3.29
C SER A 168 4.75 -6.75 4.76
N LEU A 169 4.36 -7.70 5.64
CA LEU A 169 4.14 -7.40 7.06
C LEU A 169 5.47 -7.10 7.74
N ASN A 170 6.46 -7.99 7.58
CA ASN A 170 7.81 -7.77 8.08
C ASN A 170 8.37 -6.42 7.61
N PHE A 171 8.24 -6.15 6.30
CA PHE A 171 8.70 -4.89 5.72
C PHE A 171 8.02 -3.67 6.34
N MET A 172 6.68 -3.68 6.48
CA MET A 172 5.92 -2.56 7.04
C MET A 172 6.23 -2.32 8.52
N VAL A 173 6.44 -3.38 9.30
CA VAL A 173 6.86 -3.25 10.71
C VAL A 173 8.22 -2.56 10.80
N TRP A 174 9.20 -2.98 10.02
CA TRP A 174 10.52 -2.33 10.00
C TRP A 174 10.47 -0.90 9.45
N VAL A 175 9.68 -0.64 8.41
CA VAL A 175 9.42 0.71 7.89
C VAL A 175 8.84 1.61 8.98
N SER A 176 7.95 1.07 9.83
CA SER A 176 7.32 1.83 10.92
C SER A 176 8.28 2.21 12.06
N THR A 177 9.44 1.57 12.19
CA THR A 177 10.46 1.98 13.19
C THR A 177 11.18 3.26 12.80
N VAL A 178 11.33 3.51 11.50
CA VAL A 178 12.15 4.63 10.98
C VAL A 178 11.58 6.01 11.34
N PRO A 179 10.28 6.29 11.20
CA PRO A 179 9.73 7.62 11.41
C PRO A 179 9.69 8.06 12.87
N VAL A 180 9.85 7.15 13.84
CA VAL A 180 9.66 7.43 15.27
C VAL A 180 10.61 8.55 15.73
N LEU A 181 11.92 8.35 15.57
CA LEU A 181 12.91 9.34 16.03
C LEU A 181 12.85 10.66 15.23
N PRO A 182 12.77 10.66 13.88
CA PRO A 182 12.63 11.89 13.12
C PRO A 182 11.38 12.69 13.48
N LEU A 183 10.22 12.02 13.64
CA LEU A 183 8.97 12.71 13.99
C LEU A 183 9.01 13.28 15.42
N LEU A 184 9.56 12.55 16.39
CA LEU A 184 9.78 13.08 17.74
C LEU A 184 10.71 14.27 17.71
N ALA A 185 11.80 14.22 16.95
CA ALA A 185 12.72 15.36 16.83
C ALA A 185 12.03 16.58 16.19
N LEU A 186 11.23 16.35 15.14
CA LEU A 186 10.45 17.42 14.49
C LEU A 186 9.38 17.98 15.45
N SER A 187 8.69 17.14 16.23
CA SER A 187 7.72 17.58 17.24
C SER A 187 8.39 18.48 18.28
N LEU A 188 9.51 18.04 18.85
CA LEU A 188 10.26 18.84 19.82
C LEU A 188 10.73 20.18 19.26
N LEU A 189 11.09 20.24 17.97
CA LEU A 189 11.57 21.45 17.31
C LEU A 189 10.45 22.42 16.92
N PHE A 190 9.33 21.91 16.40
CA PHE A 190 8.28 22.75 15.82
C PHE A 190 7.05 22.90 16.73
N GLU A 191 6.70 21.88 17.50
CA GLU A 191 5.55 21.89 18.42
C GLU A 191 5.96 22.30 19.84
N GLY A 192 7.19 21.99 20.21
CA GLY A 192 7.85 22.36 21.44
C GLY A 192 7.66 21.36 22.59
N PRO A 193 8.71 21.18 23.44
CA PRO A 193 8.69 20.17 24.50
C PRO A 193 7.59 20.38 25.55
N SER A 194 7.16 21.63 25.76
CA SER A 194 6.12 21.97 26.73
C SER A 194 4.74 21.48 26.27
N ARG A 195 4.41 21.60 24.97
CA ARG A 195 3.15 21.12 24.40
C ARG A 195 3.13 19.59 24.39
N ASP A 196 4.24 18.96 23.97
CA ASP A 196 4.40 17.52 23.96
C ASP A 196 4.21 16.92 25.36
N LEU A 197 4.89 17.51 26.35
CA LEU A 197 4.80 17.05 27.72
C LEU A 197 3.40 17.29 28.32
N ALA A 198 2.73 18.40 27.99
CA ALA A 198 1.38 18.66 28.42
C ALA A 198 0.41 17.60 27.85
N ALA A 199 0.50 17.30 26.55
CA ALA A 199 -0.32 16.28 25.89
C ALA A 199 -0.11 14.88 26.51
N LEU A 200 1.14 14.52 26.84
CA LEU A 200 1.44 13.24 27.47
C LEU A 200 0.97 13.17 28.95
N ARG A 201 0.97 14.30 29.67
CA ARG A 201 0.47 14.38 31.04
C ARG A 201 -1.05 14.37 31.13
N SER A 202 -1.73 14.93 30.13
CA SER A 202 -3.20 14.93 30.00
C SER A 202 -3.75 13.67 29.34
N LEU A 203 -2.91 12.65 29.10
CA LEU A 203 -3.33 11.41 28.47
C LEU A 203 -4.42 10.72 29.28
N ASP A 204 -5.58 10.66 28.70
CA ASP A 204 -6.77 9.97 29.22
C ASP A 204 -7.04 8.65 28.47
N TRP A 205 -8.11 7.96 28.84
CA TRP A 205 -8.51 6.71 28.19
C TRP A 205 -8.91 6.89 26.73
N GLN A 206 -9.46 8.05 26.37
CA GLN A 206 -9.83 8.37 25.00
C GLN A 206 -8.58 8.53 24.13
N GLY A 207 -7.63 9.35 24.57
CA GLY A 207 -6.36 9.55 23.87
C GLY A 207 -5.55 8.24 23.73
N ALA A 208 -5.49 7.43 24.80
CA ALA A 208 -4.85 6.10 24.75
C ALA A 208 -5.54 5.18 23.74
N GLY A 209 -6.88 5.14 23.75
CA GLY A 209 -7.67 4.36 22.80
C GLY A 209 -7.44 4.78 21.34
N ILE A 210 -7.35 6.09 21.08
CA ILE A 210 -7.04 6.65 19.78
C ILE A 210 -5.66 6.17 19.29
N ILE A 211 -4.63 6.29 20.13
CA ILE A 211 -3.27 5.81 19.77
C ILE A 211 -3.28 4.32 19.46
N VAL A 212 -3.94 3.51 20.29
CA VAL A 212 -4.06 2.06 20.08
C VAL A 212 -4.79 1.76 18.77
N TYR A 213 -5.87 2.46 18.47
CA TYR A 213 -6.61 2.29 17.23
C TYR A 213 -5.73 2.60 16.00
N VAL A 214 -5.10 3.79 15.95
CA VAL A 214 -4.28 4.17 14.79
C VAL A 214 -3.02 3.31 14.65
N ALA A 215 -2.46 2.81 15.74
CA ALA A 215 -1.30 1.94 15.73
C ALA A 215 -1.64 0.50 15.36
N TRP A 216 -2.60 -0.11 16.06
CA TRP A 216 -2.85 -1.55 15.93
C TRP A 216 -3.93 -1.89 14.93
N VAL A 217 -5.07 -1.16 14.96
CA VAL A 217 -6.17 -1.48 14.06
C VAL A 217 -5.87 -0.98 12.66
N THR A 218 -5.43 0.27 12.49
CA THR A 218 -5.19 0.78 11.13
C THR A 218 -3.84 0.38 10.56
N THR A 219 -2.79 0.32 11.38
CA THR A 219 -1.44 0.03 10.88
C THR A 219 -1.17 -1.47 10.89
N VAL A 220 -1.13 -2.12 12.06
CA VAL A 220 -0.73 -3.54 12.13
C VAL A 220 -1.77 -4.46 11.48
N PHE A 221 -3.03 -4.38 11.92
CA PHE A 221 -4.10 -5.19 11.34
C PHE A 221 -4.39 -4.78 9.89
N GLY A 222 -4.57 -3.48 9.60
CA GLY A 222 -4.93 -2.99 8.27
C GLY A 222 -3.90 -3.41 7.20
N PHE A 223 -2.62 -3.10 7.40
CA PHE A 223 -1.58 -3.51 6.45
C PHE A 223 -1.30 -5.02 6.48
N GLY A 224 -1.45 -5.68 7.63
CA GLY A 224 -1.34 -7.13 7.75
C GLY A 224 -2.42 -7.86 6.93
N ALA A 225 -3.68 -7.48 7.10
CA ALA A 225 -4.82 -8.03 6.38
C ALA A 225 -4.74 -7.71 4.87
N TRP A 226 -4.36 -6.49 4.51
CA TRP A 226 -4.14 -6.10 3.13
C TRP A 226 -3.02 -6.91 2.46
N GLY A 227 -1.88 -7.04 3.14
CA GLY A 227 -0.77 -7.87 2.67
C GLY A 227 -1.15 -9.35 2.53
N TYR A 228 -1.98 -9.89 3.44
CA TYR A 228 -2.52 -11.24 3.34
C TYR A 228 -3.40 -11.42 2.09
N LEU A 229 -4.27 -10.46 1.78
CA LEU A 229 -5.11 -10.47 0.58
C LEU A 229 -4.27 -10.41 -0.70
N LEU A 230 -3.26 -9.55 -0.75
CA LEU A 230 -2.37 -9.40 -1.90
C LEU A 230 -1.50 -10.62 -2.16
N ARG A 231 -1.18 -11.42 -1.13
CA ARG A 231 -0.47 -12.70 -1.31
C ARG A 231 -1.37 -13.79 -1.90
N ARG A 232 -2.70 -13.70 -1.74
CA ARG A 232 -3.67 -14.73 -2.17
C ARG A 232 -4.44 -14.38 -3.41
N HIS A 233 -4.47 -13.12 -3.80
CA HIS A 233 -5.23 -12.63 -4.94
C HIS A 233 -4.40 -11.64 -5.76
N PRO A 234 -4.62 -11.56 -7.07
CA PRO A 234 -4.01 -10.54 -7.90
C PRO A 234 -4.31 -9.13 -7.38
N ALA A 235 -3.31 -8.25 -7.41
CA ALA A 235 -3.48 -6.87 -6.96
C ALA A 235 -4.62 -6.15 -7.69
N SER A 236 -4.85 -6.47 -8.97
CA SER A 236 -5.97 -5.94 -9.76
C SER A 236 -7.35 -6.31 -9.20
N THR A 237 -7.44 -7.37 -8.39
CA THR A 237 -8.69 -7.80 -7.75
C THR A 237 -8.85 -7.19 -6.35
N VAL A 238 -7.74 -6.93 -5.65
CA VAL A 238 -7.75 -6.38 -4.28
C VAL A 238 -7.75 -4.85 -4.28
N ALA A 239 -6.95 -4.22 -5.14
CA ALA A 239 -6.79 -2.77 -5.16
C ALA A 239 -8.10 -1.96 -5.30
N PRO A 240 -9.12 -2.40 -6.09
CA PRO A 240 -10.38 -1.66 -6.18
C PRO A 240 -11.09 -1.45 -4.83
N PHE A 241 -10.90 -2.33 -3.85
CA PHE A 241 -11.51 -2.16 -2.52
C PHE A 241 -10.96 -0.94 -1.77
N SER A 242 -9.73 -0.49 -2.05
CA SER A 242 -9.20 0.74 -1.45
C SER A 242 -9.96 2.00 -1.87
N LEU A 243 -10.67 1.95 -2.99
CA LEU A 243 -11.52 3.04 -3.48
C LEU A 243 -12.77 3.25 -2.61
N LEU A 244 -13.10 2.30 -1.72
CA LEU A 244 -14.15 2.47 -0.73
C LEU A 244 -13.69 3.33 0.46
N VAL A 245 -12.40 3.56 0.64
CA VAL A 245 -11.87 4.37 1.76
C VAL A 245 -12.50 5.76 1.83
N PRO A 246 -12.59 6.57 0.75
CA PRO A 246 -13.24 7.87 0.83
C PRO A 246 -14.75 7.78 1.08
N VAL A 247 -15.41 6.71 0.63
CA VAL A 247 -16.84 6.50 0.92
C VAL A 247 -17.04 6.32 2.43
N PHE A 248 -16.26 5.44 3.06
CA PHE A 248 -16.31 5.25 4.51
C PHE A 248 -15.80 6.48 5.27
N GLY A 249 -14.77 7.18 4.76
CA GLY A 249 -14.22 8.39 5.38
C GLY A 249 -15.22 9.52 5.42
N MET A 250 -15.81 9.86 4.28
CA MET A 250 -16.84 10.92 4.20
C MET A 250 -18.11 10.55 5.00
N SER A 251 -18.57 9.30 4.90
CA SER A 251 -19.75 8.86 5.64
C SER A 251 -19.52 8.88 7.16
N SER A 252 -18.35 8.40 7.61
CA SER A 252 -18.03 8.42 9.05
C SER A 252 -17.81 9.84 9.58
N ALA A 253 -17.22 10.74 8.80
CA ALA A 253 -17.05 12.13 9.15
C ALA A 253 -18.42 12.86 9.27
N ALA A 254 -19.33 12.61 8.33
CA ALA A 254 -20.68 13.14 8.40
C ALA A 254 -21.45 12.64 9.63
N LEU A 255 -21.33 11.34 9.95
CA LEU A 255 -22.07 10.71 11.06
C LEU A 255 -21.46 11.04 12.44
N ALA A 256 -20.14 11.09 12.57
CA ALA A 256 -19.46 11.21 13.85
C ALA A 256 -19.10 12.66 14.19
N LEU A 257 -18.73 13.47 13.20
CA LEU A 257 -18.30 14.86 13.38
C LEU A 257 -19.34 15.87 12.91
N GLY A 258 -20.45 15.43 12.31
CA GLY A 258 -21.47 16.33 11.77
C GLY A 258 -21.00 17.10 10.53
N GLU A 259 -19.94 16.65 9.84
CA GLU A 259 -19.48 17.29 8.62
C GLU A 259 -20.59 17.29 7.55
N SER A 260 -20.87 18.47 6.99
CA SER A 260 -21.79 18.56 5.85
C SER A 260 -21.09 18.08 4.58
N VAL A 261 -21.66 17.05 3.96
CA VAL A 261 -21.16 16.55 2.67
C VAL A 261 -22.05 17.09 1.56
N SER A 262 -21.57 18.08 0.84
CA SER A 262 -22.29 18.70 -0.27
C SER A 262 -22.50 17.71 -1.43
N GLY A 263 -23.50 18.00 -2.30
CA GLY A 263 -23.67 17.24 -3.53
C GLY A 263 -22.44 17.29 -4.45
N LEU A 264 -21.70 18.43 -4.42
CA LEU A 264 -20.44 18.57 -5.17
C LEU A 264 -19.34 17.65 -4.65
N ARG A 265 -19.23 17.44 -3.32
CA ARG A 265 -18.29 16.48 -2.73
C ARG A 265 -18.58 15.05 -3.17
N TRP A 266 -19.85 14.66 -3.24
CA TRP A 266 -20.22 13.35 -3.77
C TRP A 266 -19.89 13.22 -5.26
N CYS A 267 -20.10 14.27 -6.07
CA CYS A 267 -19.65 14.30 -7.46
C CYS A 267 -18.12 14.19 -7.58
N ALA A 268 -17.39 14.95 -6.77
CA ALA A 268 -15.94 14.89 -6.69
C ALA A 268 -15.45 13.47 -6.35
N ALA A 269 -16.08 12.83 -5.33
CA ALA A 269 -15.78 11.46 -4.95
C ALA A 269 -16.05 10.47 -6.09
N ALA A 270 -17.19 10.59 -6.77
CA ALA A 270 -17.54 9.74 -7.90
C ALA A 270 -16.54 9.88 -9.06
N LEU A 271 -16.15 11.10 -9.42
CA LEU A 271 -15.16 11.36 -10.44
C LEU A 271 -13.78 10.81 -10.06
N LEU A 272 -13.33 11.04 -8.83
CA LEU A 272 -12.03 10.58 -8.36
C LEU A 272 -11.98 9.06 -8.30
N VAL A 273 -12.96 8.44 -7.65
CA VAL A 273 -13.05 6.97 -7.51
C VAL A 273 -13.20 6.32 -8.89
N GLY A 274 -14.09 6.84 -9.74
CA GLY A 274 -14.29 6.36 -11.11
C GLY A 274 -13.04 6.52 -11.98
N GLY A 275 -12.36 7.66 -11.88
CA GLY A 275 -11.10 7.93 -12.59
C GLY A 275 -9.98 6.99 -12.16
N VAL A 276 -9.79 6.78 -10.85
CA VAL A 276 -8.79 5.84 -10.32
C VAL A 276 -9.14 4.40 -10.69
N ALA A 277 -10.42 4.01 -10.63
CA ALA A 277 -10.88 2.70 -11.10
C ALA A 277 -10.54 2.48 -12.58
N LEU A 278 -10.85 3.45 -13.44
CA LEU A 278 -10.55 3.40 -14.88
C LEU A 278 -9.04 3.33 -15.13
N ALA A 279 -8.23 4.13 -14.41
CA ALA A 279 -6.79 4.10 -14.51
C ALA A 279 -6.20 2.73 -14.10
N SER A 280 -6.80 2.06 -13.14
CA SER A 280 -6.40 0.72 -12.67
C SER A 280 -6.71 -0.36 -13.71
N LEU A 281 -7.87 -0.30 -14.37
CA LEU A 281 -8.26 -1.23 -15.44
C LEU A 281 -7.36 -1.12 -16.67
N GLY A 282 -6.91 0.09 -17.03
CA GLY A 282 -5.99 0.33 -18.14
C GLY A 282 -4.61 -0.31 -17.97
N GLY A 283 -4.19 -0.64 -16.74
CA GLY A 283 -2.93 -1.34 -16.45
C GLY A 283 -2.95 -2.85 -16.72
N VAL A 284 -4.12 -3.47 -16.64
CA VAL A 284 -4.27 -4.94 -16.78
C VAL A 284 -4.08 -5.40 -18.24
N GLY A 285 -4.46 -4.56 -19.21
CA GLY A 285 -4.39 -4.90 -20.64
C GLY A 285 -2.97 -4.97 -21.23
N VAL A 286 -2.00 -4.29 -20.65
CA VAL A 286 -0.62 -4.24 -21.15
C VAL A 286 0.19 -5.45 -20.68
N GLY A 287 -0.01 -5.91 -19.45
CA GLY A 287 0.65 -7.11 -18.91
C GLY A 287 0.23 -8.39 -19.65
N ALA A 288 -1.05 -8.53 -19.98
CA ALA A 288 -1.58 -9.68 -20.71
C ALA A 288 -1.07 -9.77 -22.17
N ARG A 289 -0.79 -8.64 -22.81
CA ARG A 289 -0.23 -8.61 -24.19
C ARG A 289 1.25 -8.95 -24.23
N LEU A 290 2.02 -8.61 -23.20
CA LEU A 290 3.45 -8.95 -23.10
C LEU A 290 3.66 -10.45 -22.86
N VAL A 291 2.84 -11.06 -21.99
CA VAL A 291 2.89 -12.51 -21.74
C VAL A 291 2.47 -13.31 -22.97
N ARG A 292 1.52 -12.82 -23.79
CA ARG A 292 1.15 -13.48 -25.07
C ARG A 292 2.23 -13.36 -26.16
N ARG A 293 3.06 -12.32 -26.14
CA ARG A 293 4.14 -12.16 -27.12
C ARG A 293 5.39 -12.98 -26.81
N SER A 294 5.62 -13.33 -25.54
CA SER A 294 6.75 -14.18 -25.13
C SER A 294 6.45 -15.68 -25.21
N GLY A 295 5.20 -16.08 -25.51
CA GLY A 295 4.74 -17.46 -25.53
C GLY A 295 4.48 -18.06 -26.93
N SER A 296 4.97 -17.45 -28.02
CA SER A 296 4.93 -18.07 -29.36
C SER A 296 6.33 -18.53 -29.79
N PRO A 297 6.69 -19.80 -29.60
CA PRO A 297 7.79 -20.37 -30.37
C PRO A 297 7.27 -20.54 -31.79
N GLY A 298 7.89 -19.84 -32.73
CA GLY A 298 7.62 -20.01 -34.15
C GLY A 298 7.96 -21.44 -34.61
N VAL A 299 6.91 -22.21 -34.89
CA VAL A 299 7.06 -23.43 -35.69
C VAL A 299 7.05 -22.98 -37.15
N THR A 300 8.20 -22.66 -37.68
CA THR A 300 8.41 -22.59 -39.11
C THR A 300 8.66 -24.00 -39.58
N GLY A 301 7.67 -24.59 -40.27
CA GLY A 301 7.84 -25.82 -41.02
C GLY A 301 8.84 -25.62 -42.15
N VAL A 302 9.95 -26.31 -42.07
CA VAL A 302 10.86 -26.54 -43.19
C VAL A 302 10.62 -27.96 -43.71
N HIS A 303 9.92 -28.08 -44.84
CA HIS A 303 9.95 -29.26 -45.67
C HIS A 303 11.36 -29.36 -46.31
N GLY A 304 12.20 -30.22 -45.74
CA GLY A 304 13.46 -30.65 -46.34
C GLY A 304 13.42 -32.14 -46.62
N ARG A 305 13.35 -32.53 -47.92
CA ARG A 305 13.61 -33.87 -48.38
C ARG A 305 15.09 -34.21 -48.07
N GLY A 306 15.34 -35.24 -47.29
CA GLY A 306 16.67 -35.84 -47.10
C GLY A 306 16.72 -37.27 -47.61
N PRO A 307 17.89 -37.77 -48.07
CA PRO A 307 18.00 -39.01 -48.83
C PRO A 307 18.07 -40.27 -47.94
N ALA A 308 17.71 -41.39 -48.57
CA ALA A 308 17.67 -42.73 -48.02
C ALA A 308 19.03 -43.20 -47.44
N VAL A 309 18.99 -43.90 -46.31
CA VAL A 309 20.10 -44.64 -45.70
C VAL A 309 19.77 -46.14 -45.71
N PRO A 310 20.70 -47.05 -46.09
CA PRO A 310 20.41 -48.46 -46.26
C PRO A 310 20.35 -49.24 -44.94
N GLU A 311 19.54 -50.26 -45.02
CA GLU A 311 19.33 -51.34 -44.07
C GLU A 311 20.63 -52.13 -43.79
N ALA A 312 20.97 -52.36 -42.52
CA ALA A 312 22.02 -53.29 -42.10
C ALA A 312 21.49 -54.24 -41.03
N ALA A 313 21.77 -55.49 -41.23
CA ALA A 313 21.28 -56.73 -40.67
C ALA A 313 21.59 -56.96 -39.15
N PRO A 314 20.92 -57.96 -38.52
CA PRO A 314 20.99 -58.26 -37.09
C PRO A 314 22.15 -59.17 -36.72
N HIS A 315 22.73 -59.00 -35.54
CA HIS A 315 23.62 -59.98 -34.90
C HIS A 315 23.24 -60.23 -33.42
N PRO A 316 23.72 -61.36 -32.83
CA PRO A 316 22.85 -62.27 -32.08
C PRO A 316 22.99 -62.18 -30.55
N ARG A 317 22.06 -62.86 -29.90
CA ARG A 317 22.00 -63.10 -28.46
C ARG A 317 23.21 -63.94 -27.98
N THR A 318 23.81 -63.54 -26.84
CA THR A 318 24.50 -64.47 -25.95
C THR A 318 23.99 -64.33 -24.52
N SER A 319 23.53 -65.45 -24.03
CA SER A 319 23.12 -65.78 -22.66
C SER A 319 24.33 -66.06 -21.78
N ALA A 320 24.29 -65.74 -20.53
CA ALA A 320 24.82 -66.48 -19.35
C ALA A 320 24.74 -65.57 -18.14
N SER A 321 24.00 -65.85 -17.18
CA SER A 321 23.94 -66.84 -16.11
C SER A 321 24.60 -66.37 -14.80
N ARG A 322 23.77 -66.48 -13.72
CA ARG A 322 24.08 -66.85 -12.33
C ARG A 322 24.80 -65.86 -11.43
N THR A 323 24.10 -65.43 -10.46
CA THR A 323 23.70 -65.87 -9.07
C THR A 323 24.60 -65.29 -7.96
N PRO A 324 24.16 -65.38 -6.69
CA PRO A 324 24.14 -64.24 -5.80
C PRO A 324 25.16 -64.41 -4.65
N SER A 325 25.47 -63.35 -3.93
CA SER A 325 26.13 -63.49 -2.63
C SER A 325 25.62 -62.49 -1.61
N THR A 326 25.10 -63.08 -0.62
CA THR A 326 24.81 -62.65 0.75
C THR A 326 25.97 -61.91 1.43
N ALA A 327 25.67 -60.89 2.21
CA ALA A 327 26.18 -60.75 3.58
C ALA A 327 25.55 -59.56 4.30
N THR A 328 25.07 -59.85 5.48
CA THR A 328 24.42 -59.09 6.52
C THR A 328 25.42 -58.19 7.33
N PRO A 329 24.94 -57.24 8.17
CA PRO A 329 25.75 -56.19 8.79
C PRO A 329 26.34 -56.56 10.15
N PRO A 330 27.06 -55.66 10.79
CA PRO A 330 26.87 -55.49 12.24
C PRO A 330 26.85 -54.02 12.72
N SER A 331 25.86 -53.79 13.57
CA SER A 331 25.88 -53.27 14.96
C SER A 331 26.69 -51.98 15.24
N SER A 332 25.95 -51.06 15.82
CA SER A 332 26.37 -50.00 16.78
C SER A 332 27.19 -50.54 17.96
N PRO A 333 27.83 -49.74 18.87
CA PRO A 333 27.24 -48.63 19.58
C PRO A 333 28.28 -47.52 20.01
N ARG A 334 27.86 -46.33 20.21
CA ARG A 334 27.89 -45.49 21.46
C ARG A 334 27.52 -44.05 21.18
#